data_33b3fe712d95d7b766dccb91ffb06bea
#
_entry.id   33b3fe712d95d7b766dccb91ffb06bea
#
_cell.length_a   1.000
_cell.length_b   1.000
_cell.length_c   1.000
_cell.angle_alpha   90.00
_cell.angle_beta   90.00
_cell.angle_gamma   90.00
#
_symmetry.space_group_name_H-M   'P 1'
#
loop_
_entity.id
_entity.type
_entity.pdbx_description
1 polymer ?
#
loop_
_entity_poly.entity_id
_entity_poly.type
_entity_poly.pdbx_seq_one_letter_code
_entity_poly.pdbx_strand_id
1 'polypeptide(L)'
;MDSEKLAPRSNLTAACLMAYASVTPLLAVLTAVVLFPCDTQTAAIAATVMQPLLLLAGSLLAFLRTGMRLPYSGRPASGIALGAACAMLMWPGAAILSALFSAPSGEPPAMADTIRGLGLFPAVLLLALLPAVCEEIYARGFLYGALSRYGAVSGIAGSAICFALLHGSFGQAAYALYCGVMLGMARYASGSILPCIAGHFLFNLSSVASAFLPAAAGVDIPFGLLAVAAVPFTAAFSARCAVMGRHAAHAVPEKPDGGMFWLLAGAAASMAISHILR
;
A
#
# COMPACT_ATOMS: atom_id res chain seq x y z
N MET A 1 -1.19 15.89 -26.99
CA MET A 1 -2.38 16.01 -26.11
C MET A 1 -1.97 16.95 -25.00
N ASP A 2 -2.59 18.14 -24.98
CA ASP A 2 -2.16 19.26 -24.16
C ASP A 2 -2.16 18.92 -22.68
N SER A 3 -1.05 19.22 -22.00
CA SER A 3 -0.86 19.00 -20.56
C SER A 3 -1.96 19.66 -19.71
N GLU A 4 -2.50 20.76 -20.18
CA GLU A 4 -3.56 21.54 -19.55
C GLU A 4 -4.92 20.79 -19.49
N LYS A 5 -5.19 19.87 -20.41
CA LYS A 5 -6.41 19.05 -20.44
C LYS A 5 -6.29 17.73 -19.63
N LEU A 6 -5.07 17.31 -19.32
CA LEU A 6 -4.81 16.10 -18.54
C LEU A 6 -5.05 16.28 -17.03
N ALA A 7 -4.83 17.49 -16.54
CA ALA A 7 -4.89 17.83 -15.12
C ALA A 7 -6.28 17.59 -14.49
N PRO A 8 -7.37 18.17 -14.98
CA PRO A 8 -8.70 17.98 -14.39
C PRO A 8 -9.20 16.53 -14.48
N ARG A 9 -8.86 15.86 -15.60
CA ARG A 9 -9.26 14.46 -15.81
C ARG A 9 -8.57 13.49 -14.84
N SER A 10 -7.29 13.71 -14.53
CA SER A 10 -6.57 12.86 -13.59
C SER A 10 -7.08 13.01 -12.16
N ASN A 11 -7.47 14.21 -11.75
CA ASN A 11 -7.99 14.48 -10.41
C ASN A 11 -9.37 13.85 -10.18
N LEU A 12 -10.30 14.06 -11.12
CA LEU A 12 -11.60 13.42 -11.04
C LEU A 12 -11.49 11.89 -11.09
N THR A 13 -10.63 11.37 -11.97
CA THR A 13 -10.39 9.93 -12.08
C THR A 13 -9.76 9.38 -10.78
N ALA A 14 -8.84 10.12 -10.15
CA ALA A 14 -8.28 9.72 -8.86
C ALA A 14 -9.34 9.70 -7.75
N ALA A 15 -10.20 10.71 -7.67
CA ALA A 15 -11.30 10.73 -6.71
C ALA A 15 -12.29 9.56 -6.93
N CYS A 16 -12.64 9.28 -8.19
CA CYS A 16 -13.48 8.12 -8.53
C CYS A 16 -12.81 6.79 -8.16
N LEU A 17 -11.51 6.67 -8.42
CA LEU A 17 -10.75 5.47 -8.07
C LEU A 17 -10.65 5.27 -6.56
N MET A 18 -10.51 6.34 -5.78
CA MET A 18 -10.52 6.26 -4.32
C MET A 18 -11.90 5.84 -3.78
N ALA A 19 -12.97 6.42 -4.31
CA ALA A 19 -14.33 6.03 -3.95
C ALA A 19 -14.62 4.56 -4.33
N TYR A 20 -14.17 4.12 -5.50
CA TYR A 20 -14.24 2.71 -5.91
C TYR A 20 -13.43 1.81 -4.97
N ALA A 21 -12.20 2.20 -4.64
CA ALA A 21 -11.32 1.42 -3.77
C ALA A 21 -11.93 1.17 -2.39
N SER A 22 -12.69 2.13 -1.84
CA SER A 22 -13.34 1.97 -0.53
C SER A 22 -14.48 0.96 -0.51
N VAL A 23 -15.08 0.65 -1.65
CA VAL A 23 -16.12 -0.39 -1.74
C VAL A 23 -15.59 -1.75 -2.18
N THR A 24 -14.32 -1.84 -2.63
CA THR A 24 -13.74 -3.12 -3.08
C THR A 24 -13.73 -4.21 -2.01
N PRO A 25 -13.51 -3.95 -0.70
CA PRO A 25 -13.59 -4.99 0.32
C PRO A 25 -14.99 -5.61 0.39
N LEU A 26 -16.03 -4.78 0.36
CA LEU A 26 -17.42 -5.26 0.37
C LEU A 26 -17.73 -6.06 -0.89
N LEU A 27 -17.36 -5.55 -2.06
CA LEU A 27 -17.56 -6.26 -3.33
C LEU A 27 -16.83 -7.60 -3.34
N ALA A 28 -15.61 -7.67 -2.80
CA ALA A 28 -14.85 -8.89 -2.69
C ALA A 28 -15.54 -9.92 -1.79
N VAL A 29 -16.02 -9.51 -0.62
CA VAL A 29 -16.76 -10.39 0.30
C VAL A 29 -18.06 -10.87 -0.33
N LEU A 30 -18.86 -9.97 -0.89
CA LEU A 30 -20.13 -10.34 -1.54
C LEU A 30 -19.91 -11.34 -2.68
N THR A 31 -18.92 -11.10 -3.53
CA THR A 31 -18.58 -12.00 -4.63
C THR A 31 -18.11 -13.36 -4.10
N ALA A 32 -17.25 -13.37 -3.08
CA ALA A 32 -16.74 -14.59 -2.49
C ALA A 32 -17.84 -15.44 -1.84
N VAL A 33 -18.75 -14.81 -1.11
CA VAL A 33 -19.91 -15.51 -0.48
C VAL A 33 -20.86 -16.08 -1.54
N VAL A 34 -21.06 -15.38 -2.64
CA VAL A 34 -21.89 -15.87 -3.76
C VAL A 34 -21.23 -17.07 -4.45
N LEU A 35 -19.91 -17.03 -4.63
CA LEU A 35 -19.18 -18.12 -5.29
C LEU A 35 -18.92 -19.34 -4.39
N PHE A 36 -18.80 -19.11 -3.07
CA PHE A 36 -18.46 -20.15 -2.08
C PHE A 36 -19.45 -20.13 -0.89
N PRO A 37 -20.75 -20.33 -1.11
CA PRO A 37 -21.78 -20.13 -0.07
C PRO A 37 -21.71 -21.11 1.11
N CYS A 38 -21.04 -22.23 0.96
CA CYS A 38 -21.01 -23.32 1.96
C CYS A 38 -19.69 -23.43 2.70
N ASP A 39 -18.68 -22.62 2.35
CA ASP A 39 -17.33 -22.69 2.93
C ASP A 39 -16.84 -21.28 3.28
N THR A 40 -16.98 -20.93 4.54
CA THR A 40 -16.58 -19.62 5.07
C THR A 40 -15.07 -19.37 4.98
N GLN A 41 -14.25 -20.40 5.11
CA GLN A 41 -12.79 -20.27 5.00
C GLN A 41 -12.38 -19.97 3.56
N THR A 42 -12.87 -20.77 2.60
CA THR A 42 -12.63 -20.51 1.17
C THR A 42 -13.18 -19.15 0.74
N ALA A 43 -14.35 -18.75 1.24
CA ALA A 43 -14.91 -17.43 0.96
C ALA A 43 -13.99 -16.30 1.51
N ALA A 44 -13.45 -16.43 2.70
CA ALA A 44 -12.52 -15.45 3.28
C ALA A 44 -11.22 -15.35 2.46
N ILE A 45 -10.64 -16.46 2.05
CA ILE A 45 -9.46 -16.49 1.18
C ILE A 45 -9.79 -15.84 -0.17
N ALA A 46 -10.92 -16.20 -0.78
CA ALA A 46 -11.35 -15.64 -2.05
C ALA A 46 -11.56 -14.12 -1.97
N ALA A 47 -12.17 -13.62 -0.89
CA ALA A 47 -12.32 -12.18 -0.67
C ALA A 47 -10.97 -11.47 -0.57
N THR A 48 -10.00 -12.06 0.14
CA THR A 48 -8.63 -11.52 0.28
C THR A 48 -7.90 -11.44 -1.06
N VAL A 49 -8.14 -12.38 -1.97
CA VAL A 49 -7.56 -12.39 -3.33
C VAL A 49 -8.31 -11.45 -4.28
N MET A 50 -9.63 -11.38 -4.15
CA MET A 50 -10.49 -10.55 -5.02
C MET A 50 -10.25 -9.06 -4.83
N GLN A 51 -10.03 -8.59 -3.61
CA GLN A 51 -9.86 -7.17 -3.33
C GLN A 51 -8.69 -6.54 -4.11
N PRO A 52 -7.45 -7.07 -4.07
CA PRO A 52 -6.35 -6.51 -4.87
C PRO A 52 -6.58 -6.63 -6.38
N LEU A 53 -7.28 -7.67 -6.86
CA LEU A 53 -7.63 -7.78 -8.27
C LEU A 53 -8.63 -6.70 -8.70
N LEU A 54 -9.63 -6.39 -7.88
CA LEU A 54 -10.55 -5.28 -8.12
C LEU A 54 -9.82 -3.94 -8.13
N LEU A 55 -8.88 -3.71 -7.20
CA LEU A 55 -8.04 -2.51 -7.20
C LEU A 55 -7.21 -2.40 -8.47
N LEU A 56 -6.62 -3.51 -8.93
CA LEU A 56 -5.87 -3.54 -10.19
C LEU A 56 -6.76 -3.17 -11.36
N ALA A 57 -7.94 -3.76 -11.48
CA ALA A 57 -8.88 -3.49 -12.56
C ALA A 57 -9.28 -2.00 -12.60
N GLY A 58 -9.64 -1.41 -11.45
CA GLY A 58 -9.93 0.02 -11.35
C GLY A 58 -8.74 0.91 -11.72
N SER A 59 -7.55 0.53 -11.29
CA SER A 59 -6.31 1.27 -11.60
C SER A 59 -5.96 1.22 -13.08
N LEU A 60 -6.08 0.07 -13.72
CA LEU A 60 -5.85 -0.07 -15.17
C LEU A 60 -6.86 0.79 -15.97
N LEU A 61 -8.12 0.80 -15.56
CA LEU A 61 -9.12 1.67 -16.18
C LEU A 61 -8.76 3.15 -16.00
N ALA A 62 -8.27 3.54 -14.81
CA ALA A 62 -7.82 4.90 -14.54
C ALA A 62 -6.61 5.30 -15.42
N PHE A 63 -5.64 4.42 -15.62
CA PHE A 63 -4.54 4.64 -16.56
C PHE A 63 -5.04 4.81 -18.01
N LEU A 64 -5.96 3.95 -18.45
CA LEU A 64 -6.55 4.04 -19.79
C LEU A 64 -7.29 5.37 -20.00
N ARG A 65 -8.05 5.81 -19.01
CA ARG A 65 -8.83 7.06 -19.10
C ARG A 65 -7.97 8.32 -19.10
N THR A 66 -6.86 8.30 -18.37
CA THR A 66 -6.00 9.48 -18.20
C THR A 66 -4.83 9.51 -19.16
N GLY A 67 -4.46 8.38 -19.77
CA GLY A 67 -3.25 8.25 -20.58
C GLY A 67 -1.96 8.31 -19.77
N MET A 68 -2.05 8.29 -18.43
CA MET A 68 -0.86 8.17 -17.59
C MET A 68 -0.14 6.84 -17.86
N ARG A 69 1.17 6.82 -17.68
CA ARG A 69 1.98 5.62 -17.86
C ARG A 69 2.44 5.09 -16.52
N LEU A 70 2.49 3.76 -16.42
CA LEU A 70 3.07 3.12 -15.25
C LEU A 70 4.55 3.51 -15.13
N PRO A 71 4.96 4.09 -13.98
CA PRO A 71 6.32 4.57 -13.85
C PRO A 71 7.29 3.41 -13.65
N TYR A 72 8.10 3.20 -14.66
CA TYR A 72 9.18 2.21 -14.64
C TYR A 72 10.46 2.86 -15.17
N SER A 73 11.47 2.96 -14.34
CA SER A 73 12.75 3.56 -14.71
C SER A 73 13.90 2.92 -13.92
N GLY A 74 15.11 3.10 -14.41
CA GLY A 74 16.32 2.67 -13.74
C GLY A 74 16.68 1.19 -13.92
N ARG A 75 17.69 0.76 -13.18
CA ARG A 75 18.18 -0.63 -13.19
C ARG A 75 17.35 -1.49 -12.24
N PRO A 76 16.81 -2.65 -12.67
CA PRO A 76 16.01 -3.52 -11.81
C PRO A 76 16.71 -3.89 -10.48
N ALA A 77 17.98 -4.23 -10.53
CA ALA A 77 18.76 -4.62 -9.34
C ALA A 77 18.81 -3.51 -8.29
N SER A 78 19.05 -2.25 -8.68
CA SER A 78 19.06 -1.12 -7.75
C SER A 78 17.66 -0.83 -7.18
N GLY A 79 16.59 -1.04 -7.98
CA GLY A 79 15.22 -0.94 -7.53
C GLY A 79 14.88 -1.99 -6.48
N ILE A 80 15.24 -3.25 -6.71
CA ILE A 80 15.05 -4.34 -5.75
C ILE A 80 15.84 -4.09 -4.46
N ALA A 81 17.10 -3.65 -4.56
CA ALA A 81 17.93 -3.34 -3.38
C ALA A 81 17.33 -2.20 -2.54
N LEU A 82 16.83 -1.14 -3.19
CA LEU A 82 16.13 -0.05 -2.50
C LEU A 82 14.84 -0.55 -1.83
N GLY A 83 14.08 -1.41 -2.50
CA GLY A 83 12.89 -2.05 -1.94
C GLY A 83 13.22 -2.93 -0.74
N ALA A 84 14.27 -3.73 -0.81
CA ALA A 84 14.72 -4.56 0.31
C ALA A 84 15.12 -3.71 1.54
N ALA A 85 15.90 -2.65 1.33
CA ALA A 85 16.25 -1.71 2.39
C ALA A 85 15.00 -1.05 3.00
N CYS A 86 14.02 -0.68 2.16
CA CYS A 86 12.74 -0.14 2.62
C CYS A 86 11.99 -1.15 3.49
N ALA A 87 11.86 -2.42 3.06
CA ALA A 87 11.18 -3.48 3.80
C ALA A 87 11.82 -3.72 5.18
N MET A 88 13.16 -3.77 5.25
CA MET A 88 13.88 -3.95 6.50
C MET A 88 13.61 -2.83 7.51
N LEU A 89 13.43 -1.59 7.03
CA LEU A 89 13.13 -0.44 7.88
C LEU A 89 11.64 -0.33 8.22
N MET A 90 10.75 -0.79 7.34
CA MET A 90 9.32 -0.81 7.61
C MET A 90 8.94 -1.77 8.75
N TRP A 91 9.60 -2.91 8.84
CA TRP A 91 9.21 -3.98 9.76
C TRP A 91 9.19 -3.55 11.23
N PRO A 92 10.25 -2.95 11.82
CA PRO A 92 10.23 -2.56 13.24
C PRO A 92 9.18 -1.49 13.55
N GLY A 93 9.03 -0.49 12.68
CA GLY A 93 8.05 0.58 12.86
C GLY A 93 6.62 0.07 12.74
N ALA A 94 6.34 -0.81 11.80
CA ALA A 94 5.03 -1.43 11.64
C ALA A 94 4.66 -2.32 12.85
N ALA A 95 5.62 -3.08 13.37
CA ALA A 95 5.41 -3.93 14.55
C ALA A 95 5.01 -3.09 15.79
N ILE A 96 5.67 -1.94 16.01
CA ILE A 96 5.30 -1.04 17.11
C ILE A 96 3.93 -0.42 16.91
N LEU A 97 3.68 0.12 15.71
CA LEU A 97 2.39 0.76 15.44
C LEU A 97 1.25 -0.25 15.55
N SER A 98 1.47 -1.48 15.08
CA SER A 98 0.51 -2.56 15.28
C SER A 98 0.30 -2.84 16.76
N ALA A 99 1.35 -2.95 17.58
CA ALA A 99 1.23 -3.21 19.02
C ALA A 99 0.55 -2.06 19.79
N LEU A 100 0.74 -0.81 19.36
CA LEU A 100 0.16 0.36 20.01
C LEU A 100 -1.31 0.58 19.66
N PHE A 101 -1.70 0.27 18.43
CA PHE A 101 -3.02 0.62 17.89
C PHE A 101 -3.94 -0.57 17.61
N SER A 102 -3.44 -1.80 17.62
CA SER A 102 -4.30 -2.98 17.60
C SER A 102 -4.85 -3.20 19.01
N ALA A 103 -6.18 -3.27 19.13
CA ALA A 103 -6.79 -3.68 20.39
C ALA A 103 -6.22 -5.05 20.80
N PRO A 104 -6.03 -5.32 22.09
CA PRO A 104 -5.71 -6.66 22.57
C PRO A 104 -6.95 -7.55 22.35
N SER A 105 -7.20 -7.90 21.11
CA SER A 105 -8.15 -8.94 20.76
C SER A 105 -7.49 -10.24 21.20
N GLY A 106 -8.01 -10.85 22.24
CA GLY A 106 -7.58 -12.18 22.70
C GLY A 106 -7.89 -13.30 21.70
N GLU A 107 -8.15 -12.93 20.47
CA GLU A 107 -8.32 -13.81 19.33
C GLU A 107 -6.96 -14.13 18.73
N PRO A 108 -6.54 -15.36 18.80
CA PRO A 108 -5.36 -15.79 18.09
C PRO A 108 -5.66 -15.92 16.60
N PRO A 109 -4.71 -16.24 15.90
CA PRO A 109 -4.39 -15.96 14.53
C PRO A 109 -5.22 -16.81 13.57
N ALA A 110 -6.48 -16.50 13.37
CA ALA A 110 -7.24 -17.04 12.25
C ALA A 110 -6.48 -16.84 10.92
N MET A 111 -5.73 -15.77 10.82
CA MET A 111 -4.89 -15.49 9.65
C MET A 111 -3.70 -16.46 9.53
N ALA A 112 -3.01 -16.79 10.61
CA ALA A 112 -1.88 -17.72 10.56
C ALA A 112 -2.32 -19.14 10.19
N ASP A 113 -3.47 -19.58 10.68
CA ASP A 113 -4.03 -20.88 10.33
C ASP A 113 -4.54 -20.91 8.88
N THR A 114 -5.13 -19.82 8.42
CA THR A 114 -5.50 -19.64 7.01
C THR A 114 -4.26 -19.70 6.10
N ILE A 115 -3.18 -19.02 6.48
CA ILE A 115 -1.91 -19.04 5.73
C ILE A 115 -1.33 -20.46 5.68
N ARG A 116 -1.32 -21.18 6.82
CA ARG A 116 -0.85 -22.57 6.86
C ARG A 116 -1.71 -23.50 6.03
N GLY A 117 -3.04 -23.32 6.07
CA GLY A 117 -4.00 -24.09 5.30
C GLY A 117 -3.83 -23.97 3.79
N LEU A 118 -3.41 -22.79 3.31
CA LEU A 118 -3.07 -22.56 1.90
C LEU A 118 -1.80 -23.30 1.46
N GLY A 119 -0.87 -23.55 2.38
CA GLY A 119 0.49 -23.96 2.06
C GLY A 119 1.38 -22.78 1.63
N LEU A 120 2.70 -22.98 1.77
CA LEU A 120 3.67 -21.89 1.59
C LEU A 120 3.61 -21.23 0.21
N PHE A 121 3.64 -22.01 -0.85
CA PHE A 121 3.73 -21.47 -2.22
C PHE A 121 2.48 -20.66 -2.63
N PRO A 122 1.24 -21.17 -2.47
CA PRO A 122 0.05 -20.36 -2.72
C PRO A 122 -0.03 -19.13 -1.80
N ALA A 123 0.34 -19.25 -0.52
CA ALA A 123 0.34 -18.12 0.40
C ALA A 123 1.29 -16.99 -0.06
N VAL A 124 2.50 -17.34 -0.51
CA VAL A 124 3.44 -16.35 -1.06
C VAL A 124 2.87 -15.67 -2.30
N LEU A 125 2.26 -16.41 -3.21
CA LEU A 125 1.70 -15.83 -4.43
C LEU A 125 0.48 -14.96 -4.15
N LEU A 126 -0.46 -15.45 -3.35
CA LEU A 126 -1.77 -14.82 -3.17
C LEU A 126 -1.80 -13.75 -2.08
N LEU A 127 -0.99 -13.91 -1.02
CA LEU A 127 -1.00 -13.01 0.13
C LEU A 127 0.22 -12.11 0.22
N ALA A 128 1.31 -12.39 -0.51
CA ALA A 128 2.47 -11.52 -0.53
C ALA A 128 2.66 -10.83 -1.89
N LEU A 129 2.75 -11.59 -2.98
CA LEU A 129 3.08 -11.03 -4.28
C LEU A 129 1.90 -10.30 -4.93
N LEU A 130 0.73 -10.91 -4.96
CA LEU A 130 -0.45 -10.35 -5.61
C LEU A 130 -0.86 -8.99 -5.01
N PRO A 131 -1.03 -8.83 -3.68
CA PRO A 131 -1.31 -7.53 -3.09
C PRO A 131 -0.21 -6.51 -3.38
N ALA A 132 1.07 -6.89 -3.23
CA ALA A 132 2.18 -6.00 -3.48
C ALA A 132 2.19 -5.42 -4.91
N VAL A 133 1.83 -6.21 -5.90
CA VAL A 133 1.73 -5.71 -7.29
C VAL A 133 0.50 -4.83 -7.46
N CYS A 134 -0.67 -5.32 -7.07
CA CYS A 134 -1.94 -4.65 -7.35
C CYS A 134 -2.10 -3.33 -6.58
N GLU A 135 -1.76 -3.34 -5.30
CA GLU A 135 -1.88 -2.18 -4.43
C GLU A 135 -0.82 -1.12 -4.73
N GLU A 136 0.39 -1.52 -5.14
CA GLU A 136 1.39 -0.54 -5.55
C GLU A 136 1.05 0.09 -6.91
N ILE A 137 0.44 -0.64 -7.85
CA ILE A 137 -0.09 -0.05 -9.09
C ILE A 137 -1.15 1.00 -8.77
N TYR A 138 -2.03 0.74 -7.80
CA TYR A 138 -3.02 1.70 -7.32
C TYR A 138 -2.35 2.91 -6.64
N ALA A 139 -1.57 2.68 -5.60
CA ALA A 139 -1.09 3.73 -4.71
C ALA A 139 0.10 4.51 -5.31
N ARG A 140 1.16 3.81 -5.79
CA ARG A 140 2.40 4.44 -6.27
C ARG A 140 2.46 4.56 -7.78
N GLY A 141 1.68 3.74 -8.49
CA GLY A 141 1.47 3.90 -9.91
C GLY A 141 0.58 5.09 -10.21
N PHE A 142 -0.70 5.01 -9.83
CA PHE A 142 -1.70 6.00 -10.23
C PHE A 142 -1.83 7.17 -9.25
N LEU A 143 -2.18 6.93 -7.98
CA LEU A 143 -2.47 8.02 -7.03
C LEU A 143 -1.26 8.91 -6.76
N TYR A 144 -0.10 8.31 -6.52
CA TYR A 144 1.14 9.08 -6.37
C TYR A 144 1.38 9.95 -7.61
N GLY A 145 1.23 9.40 -8.82
CA GLY A 145 1.41 10.15 -10.08
C GLY A 145 0.43 11.32 -10.20
N ALA A 146 -0.84 11.12 -9.86
CA ALA A 146 -1.84 12.17 -9.89
C ALA A 146 -1.58 13.29 -8.86
N LEU A 147 -1.13 12.92 -7.64
CA LEU A 147 -0.93 13.85 -6.53
C LEU A 147 0.43 14.55 -6.57
N SER A 148 1.48 13.90 -7.10
CA SER A 148 2.84 14.46 -7.15
C SER A 148 2.96 15.71 -8.03
N ARG A 149 1.98 15.99 -8.86
CA ARG A 149 1.87 17.27 -9.60
C ARG A 149 1.81 18.47 -8.67
N TYR A 150 1.22 18.31 -7.49
CA TYR A 150 1.15 19.34 -6.45
C TYR A 150 2.37 19.35 -5.52
N GLY A 151 3.40 18.62 -5.88
CA GLY A 151 4.66 18.49 -5.16
C GLY A 151 4.90 17.08 -4.58
N ALA A 152 6.15 16.83 -4.23
CA ALA A 152 6.58 15.53 -3.73
C ALA A 152 5.85 15.11 -2.44
N VAL A 153 5.64 16.06 -1.53
CA VAL A 153 4.94 15.81 -0.25
C VAL A 153 3.50 15.38 -0.51
N SER A 154 2.79 16.04 -1.43
CA SER A 154 1.42 15.67 -1.82
C SER A 154 1.36 14.26 -2.41
N GLY A 155 2.32 13.90 -3.26
CA GLY A 155 2.44 12.55 -3.81
C GLY A 155 2.67 11.50 -2.73
N ILE A 156 3.66 11.71 -1.86
CA ILE A 156 4.04 10.78 -0.79
C ILE A 156 2.89 10.65 0.23
N ALA A 157 2.51 11.77 0.87
CA ALA A 157 1.54 11.75 1.95
C ALA A 157 0.13 11.35 1.46
N GLY A 158 -0.31 11.93 0.33
CA GLY A 158 -1.64 11.64 -0.20
C GLY A 158 -1.80 10.17 -0.61
N SER A 159 -0.84 9.60 -1.32
CA SER A 159 -0.91 8.18 -1.68
C SER A 159 -0.79 7.26 -0.46
N ALA A 160 -0.02 7.64 0.58
CA ALA A 160 0.09 6.89 1.81
C ALA A 160 -1.21 6.91 2.63
N ILE A 161 -1.88 8.06 2.72
CA ILE A 161 -3.18 8.19 3.38
C ILE A 161 -4.23 7.33 2.66
N CYS A 162 -4.33 7.44 1.33
CA CYS A 162 -5.26 6.62 0.55
C CYS A 162 -4.99 5.12 0.72
N PHE A 163 -3.72 4.73 0.77
CA PHE A 163 -3.32 3.36 1.02
C PHE A 163 -3.72 2.88 2.42
N ALA A 164 -3.50 3.69 3.44
CA ALA A 164 -3.91 3.37 4.82
C ALA A 164 -5.42 3.17 4.95
N LEU A 165 -6.21 3.99 4.24
CA LEU A 165 -7.67 3.92 4.26
C LEU A 165 -8.27 2.64 3.62
N LEU A 166 -7.48 1.91 2.81
CA LEU A 166 -7.88 0.59 2.31
C LEU A 166 -7.92 -0.46 3.41
N HIS A 167 -7.17 -0.26 4.48
CA HIS A 167 -7.06 -1.23 5.57
C HIS A 167 -8.20 -1.04 6.56
N GLY A 168 -9.05 -2.04 6.67
CA GLY A 168 -10.34 -1.98 7.37
C GLY A 168 -10.28 -1.74 8.87
N SER A 169 -9.12 -1.74 9.55
CA SER A 169 -8.99 -1.50 10.99
C SER A 169 -8.03 -0.35 11.29
N PHE A 170 -8.26 0.34 12.40
CA PHE A 170 -7.42 1.46 12.83
C PHE A 170 -5.97 1.03 13.09
N GLY A 171 -5.78 -0.14 13.69
CA GLY A 171 -4.44 -0.71 13.91
C GLY A 171 -3.70 -0.99 12.61
N GLN A 172 -4.38 -1.55 11.61
CA GLN A 172 -3.80 -1.78 10.28
C GLN A 172 -3.52 -0.46 9.55
N ALA A 173 -4.44 0.50 9.61
CA ALA A 173 -4.28 1.80 8.97
C ALA A 173 -3.05 2.56 9.51
N ALA A 174 -2.76 2.46 10.80
CA ALA A 174 -1.61 3.12 11.41
C ALA A 174 -0.26 2.64 10.83
N TYR A 175 -0.04 1.33 10.78
CA TYR A 175 1.20 0.82 10.19
C TYR A 175 1.21 0.91 8.67
N ALA A 176 0.05 0.79 8.01
CA ALA A 176 -0.05 0.95 6.57
C ALA A 176 0.28 2.38 6.13
N LEU A 177 -0.10 3.39 6.92
CA LEU A 177 0.30 4.78 6.70
C LEU A 177 1.83 4.94 6.74
N TYR A 178 2.47 4.39 7.77
CA TYR A 178 3.93 4.42 7.91
C TYR A 178 4.62 3.72 6.74
N CYS A 179 4.23 2.48 6.43
CA CYS A 179 4.74 1.74 5.28
C CYS A 179 4.47 2.51 3.98
N GLY A 180 3.30 3.14 3.89
CA GLY A 180 2.88 3.98 2.78
C GLY A 180 3.81 5.14 2.51
N VAL A 181 4.23 5.85 3.57
CA VAL A 181 5.20 6.95 3.47
C VAL A 181 6.57 6.43 3.02
N MET A 182 7.05 5.33 3.61
CA MET A 182 8.36 4.74 3.26
C MET A 182 8.41 4.32 1.79
N LEU A 183 7.38 3.63 1.30
CA LEU A 183 7.27 3.24 -0.11
C LEU A 183 7.10 4.46 -1.03
N GLY A 184 6.36 5.48 -0.60
CA GLY A 184 6.24 6.75 -1.31
C GLY A 184 7.57 7.48 -1.46
N MET A 185 8.43 7.44 -0.44
CA MET A 185 9.78 7.98 -0.49
C MET A 185 10.70 7.18 -1.43
N ALA A 186 10.60 5.85 -1.42
CA ALA A 186 11.32 5.00 -2.37
C ALA A 186 10.87 5.27 -3.82
N ARG A 187 9.57 5.50 -4.04
CA ARG A 187 9.00 5.94 -5.32
C ARG A 187 9.55 7.28 -5.77
N TYR A 188 9.61 8.26 -4.86
CA TYR A 188 10.17 9.59 -5.13
C TYR A 188 11.65 9.53 -5.50
N ALA A 189 12.44 8.77 -4.74
CA ALA A 189 13.86 8.64 -4.95
C ALA A 189 14.24 7.96 -6.26
N SER A 190 13.48 6.94 -6.66
CA SER A 190 13.81 6.10 -7.82
C SER A 190 13.13 6.50 -9.12
N GLY A 191 12.02 7.25 -9.04
CA GLY A 191 11.17 7.48 -10.20
C GLY A 191 10.43 6.21 -10.69
N SER A 192 10.54 5.08 -9.98
CA SER A 192 10.05 3.77 -10.41
C SER A 192 9.11 3.14 -9.38
N ILE A 193 8.16 2.32 -9.84
CA ILE A 193 7.29 1.52 -8.99
C ILE A 193 8.00 0.26 -8.46
N LEU A 194 9.07 -0.18 -9.10
CA LEU A 194 9.74 -1.45 -8.78
C LEU A 194 10.25 -1.55 -7.34
N PRO A 195 10.88 -0.53 -6.74
CA PRO A 195 11.25 -0.56 -5.32
C PRO A 195 10.05 -0.71 -4.39
N CYS A 196 8.91 -0.12 -4.77
CA CYS A 196 7.69 -0.19 -3.97
C CYS A 196 7.12 -1.60 -3.98
N ILE A 197 7.00 -2.21 -5.16
CA ILE A 197 6.55 -3.61 -5.30
C ILE A 197 7.50 -4.55 -4.55
N ALA A 198 8.82 -4.41 -4.73
CA ALA A 198 9.79 -5.26 -4.06
C ALA A 198 9.76 -5.10 -2.53
N GLY A 199 9.69 -3.86 -2.03
CA GLY A 199 9.61 -3.58 -0.59
C GLY A 199 8.33 -4.10 0.03
N HIS A 200 7.19 -3.86 -0.61
CA HIS A 200 5.88 -4.34 -0.16
C HIS A 200 5.82 -5.88 -0.18
N PHE A 201 6.27 -6.50 -1.28
CA PHE A 201 6.34 -7.96 -1.37
C PHE A 201 7.18 -8.57 -0.25
N LEU A 202 8.38 -8.04 0.02
CA LEU A 202 9.26 -8.54 1.08
C LEU A 202 8.65 -8.32 2.47
N PHE A 203 7.95 -7.21 2.68
CA PHE A 203 7.21 -6.97 3.92
C PHE A 203 6.11 -8.01 4.13
N ASN A 204 5.25 -8.25 3.12
CA ASN A 204 4.20 -9.26 3.20
C ASN A 204 4.78 -10.68 3.29
N LEU A 205 5.87 -10.97 2.57
CA LEU A 205 6.56 -12.25 2.65
C LEU A 205 7.04 -12.55 4.06
N SER A 206 7.51 -11.55 4.81
CA SER A 206 7.92 -11.74 6.20
C SER A 206 6.74 -12.19 7.08
N SER A 207 5.54 -11.63 6.84
CA SER A 207 4.31 -12.03 7.54
C SER A 207 3.87 -13.45 7.17
N VAL A 208 3.95 -13.81 5.89
CA VAL A 208 3.67 -15.18 5.43
C VAL A 208 4.69 -16.15 6.03
N ALA A 209 5.97 -15.84 5.97
CA ALA A 209 7.03 -16.70 6.51
C ALA A 209 6.88 -16.93 8.02
N SER A 210 6.48 -15.91 8.78
CA SER A 210 6.27 -16.03 10.22
C SER A 210 5.21 -17.04 10.60
N ALA A 211 4.21 -17.28 9.73
CA ALA A 211 3.18 -18.28 9.98
C ALA A 211 3.70 -19.74 9.86
N PHE A 212 4.79 -19.95 9.12
CA PHE A 212 5.40 -21.27 8.91
C PHE A 212 6.63 -21.52 9.79
N LEU A 213 7.22 -20.47 10.34
CA LEU A 213 8.33 -20.61 11.26
C LEU A 213 7.80 -21.01 12.64
N PRO A 214 8.43 -22.00 13.32
CA PRO A 214 8.09 -22.26 14.70
C PRO A 214 8.32 -20.98 15.50
N ALA A 215 7.41 -20.68 16.43
CA ALA A 215 7.64 -19.61 17.39
C ALA A 215 9.04 -19.85 17.99
N ALA A 216 9.95 -18.91 17.75
CA ALA A 216 11.33 -19.07 18.19
C ALA A 216 11.29 -19.23 19.71
N ALA A 217 11.48 -20.45 20.18
CA ALA A 217 11.30 -20.81 21.57
C ALA A 217 12.26 -19.95 22.42
N GLY A 218 11.70 -18.99 23.17
CA GLY A 218 12.43 -18.26 24.20
C GLY A 218 13.32 -17.11 23.73
N VAL A 219 13.26 -16.68 22.46
CA VAL A 219 13.93 -15.44 22.04
C VAL A 219 12.92 -14.31 22.10
N ASP A 220 12.77 -13.71 23.26
CA ASP A 220 12.11 -12.42 23.41
C ASP A 220 13.01 -11.36 22.74
N ILE A 221 12.82 -11.17 21.46
CA ILE A 221 13.44 -10.04 20.77
C ILE A 221 12.78 -8.79 21.35
N PRO A 222 13.51 -7.87 21.98
CA PRO A 222 12.94 -6.65 22.50
C PRO A 222 12.58 -5.73 21.34
N PHE A 223 11.40 -5.96 20.73
CA PHE A 223 10.93 -5.21 19.56
C PHE A 223 11.01 -3.71 19.76
N GLY A 224 10.75 -3.21 21.00
CA GLY A 224 10.94 -1.81 21.34
C GLY A 224 12.38 -1.33 21.14
N LEU A 225 13.37 -2.14 21.51
CA LEU A 225 14.79 -1.79 21.32
C LEU A 225 15.18 -1.80 19.83
N LEU A 226 14.70 -2.80 19.09
CA LEU A 226 14.93 -2.86 17.64
C LEU A 226 14.34 -1.66 16.92
N ALA A 227 13.17 -1.21 17.33
CA ALA A 227 12.54 -0.06 16.71
C ALA A 227 13.24 1.25 17.06
N VAL A 228 13.64 1.44 18.30
CA VAL A 228 14.48 2.59 18.68
C VAL A 228 15.79 2.58 17.89
N ALA A 229 16.42 1.42 17.75
CA ALA A 229 17.62 1.27 16.95
C ALA A 229 17.38 1.54 15.46
N ALA A 230 16.19 1.26 14.91
CA ALA A 230 15.86 1.52 13.52
C ALA A 230 15.58 3.01 13.20
N VAL A 231 15.30 3.86 14.21
CA VAL A 231 15.00 5.28 13.99
C VAL A 231 16.08 6.02 13.21
N PRO A 232 17.39 5.97 13.59
CA PRO A 232 18.42 6.68 12.84
C PRO A 232 18.59 6.16 11.42
N PHE A 233 18.42 4.86 11.19
CA PHE A 233 18.48 4.28 9.84
C PHE A 233 17.28 4.70 8.98
N THR A 234 16.08 4.76 9.56
CA THR A 234 14.89 5.26 8.89
C THR A 234 15.03 6.74 8.53
N ALA A 235 15.58 7.56 9.45
CA ALA A 235 15.87 8.95 9.20
C ALA A 235 16.91 9.13 8.10
N ALA A 236 18.00 8.37 8.12
CA ALA A 236 19.04 8.39 7.09
C ALA A 236 18.51 7.93 5.72
N PHE A 237 17.70 6.88 5.67
CA PHE A 237 17.04 6.41 4.47
C PHE A 237 16.12 7.51 3.90
N SER A 238 15.30 8.12 4.74
CA SER A 238 14.39 9.20 4.36
C SER A 238 15.13 10.41 3.81
N ALA A 239 16.20 10.83 4.48
CA ALA A 239 17.05 11.93 4.02
C ALA A 239 17.72 11.59 2.67
N ARG A 240 18.23 10.36 2.50
CA ARG A 240 18.80 9.90 1.24
C ARG A 240 17.79 9.90 0.10
N CYS A 241 16.60 9.40 0.34
CA CYS A 241 15.49 9.42 -0.64
C CYS A 241 15.12 10.86 -1.02
N ALA A 242 15.07 11.77 -0.06
CA ALA A 242 14.77 13.18 -0.32
C ALA A 242 15.85 13.86 -1.18
N VAL A 243 17.13 13.54 -0.98
CA VAL A 243 18.22 14.05 -1.82
C VAL A 243 18.11 13.47 -3.25
N MET A 244 17.96 12.16 -3.37
CA MET A 244 17.85 11.50 -4.68
C MET A 244 16.66 12.02 -5.49
N GLY A 245 15.51 12.16 -4.84
CA GLY A 245 14.29 12.63 -5.50
C GLY A 245 14.38 14.10 -5.95
N ARG A 246 15.08 14.98 -5.21
CA ARG A 246 15.31 16.36 -5.63
C ARG A 246 16.11 16.46 -6.93
N HIS A 247 17.07 15.58 -7.13
CA HIS A 247 17.85 15.54 -8.38
C HIS A 247 17.04 15.03 -9.57
N ALA A 248 15.97 14.24 -9.30
CA ALA A 248 15.09 13.72 -10.34
C ALA A 248 13.87 14.63 -10.64
N ALA A 249 13.52 15.54 -9.74
CA ALA A 249 12.35 16.39 -9.86
C ALA A 249 12.70 17.71 -10.56
N HIS A 250 12.33 17.85 -11.83
CA HIS A 250 12.54 19.08 -12.61
C HIS A 250 11.26 19.90 -12.84
N ALA A 251 10.10 19.40 -12.38
CA ALA A 251 8.82 20.08 -12.61
C ALA A 251 8.49 21.04 -11.46
N VAL A 252 8.09 22.27 -11.81
CA VAL A 252 7.51 23.22 -10.84
C VAL A 252 6.15 22.67 -10.41
N PRO A 253 5.85 22.60 -9.09
CA PRO A 253 4.56 22.13 -8.63
C PRO A 253 3.42 22.99 -9.18
N GLU A 254 2.35 22.33 -9.63
CA GLU A 254 1.14 23.02 -10.03
C GLU A 254 0.46 23.64 -8.80
N LYS A 255 -0.22 24.77 -8.98
CA LYS A 255 -1.05 25.33 -7.90
C LYS A 255 -2.24 24.41 -7.67
N PRO A 256 -2.64 24.20 -6.39
CA PRO A 256 -3.86 23.46 -6.08
C PRO A 256 -5.05 24.15 -6.78
N ASP A 257 -5.77 23.39 -7.56
CA ASP A 257 -7.00 23.81 -8.24
C ASP A 257 -8.21 23.05 -7.68
N GLY A 258 -9.36 23.21 -8.31
CA GLY A 258 -10.57 22.47 -7.97
C GLY A 258 -10.40 20.94 -7.99
N GLY A 259 -9.39 20.43 -8.69
CA GLY A 259 -9.06 19.01 -8.70
C GLY A 259 -8.53 18.50 -7.37
N MET A 260 -7.80 19.29 -6.60
CA MET A 260 -7.39 18.95 -5.23
C MET A 260 -8.61 18.83 -4.31
N PHE A 261 -9.61 19.69 -4.48
CA PHE A 261 -10.88 19.57 -3.76
C PHE A 261 -11.55 18.21 -4.01
N TRP A 262 -11.62 17.77 -5.27
CA TRP A 262 -12.23 16.49 -5.61
C TRP A 262 -11.44 15.29 -5.06
N LEU A 263 -10.11 15.38 -4.99
CA LEU A 263 -9.29 14.37 -4.34
C LEU A 263 -9.56 14.27 -2.85
N LEU A 264 -9.62 15.40 -2.15
CA LEU A 264 -9.95 15.45 -0.73
C LEU A 264 -11.38 14.99 -0.46
N ALA A 265 -12.34 15.39 -1.30
CA ALA A 265 -13.71 14.94 -1.22
C ALA A 265 -13.84 13.42 -1.45
N GLY A 266 -13.11 12.87 -2.43
CA GLY A 266 -13.05 11.44 -2.67
C GLY A 266 -12.43 10.66 -1.50
N ALA A 267 -11.37 11.18 -0.90
CA ALA A 267 -10.76 10.62 0.31
C ALA A 267 -11.75 10.63 1.50
N ALA A 268 -12.43 11.74 1.73
CA ALA A 268 -13.40 11.88 2.80
C ALA A 268 -14.60 10.95 2.60
N ALA A 269 -15.11 10.84 1.36
CA ALA A 269 -16.18 9.89 1.01
C ALA A 269 -15.72 8.45 1.22
N SER A 270 -14.49 8.12 0.85
CA SER A 270 -13.87 6.81 1.08
C SER A 270 -13.81 6.44 2.56
N MET A 271 -13.39 7.40 3.42
CA MET A 271 -13.39 7.22 4.87
C MET A 271 -14.80 7.00 5.42
N ALA A 272 -15.77 7.82 5.01
CA ALA A 272 -17.15 7.71 5.47
C ALA A 272 -17.76 6.36 5.09
N ILE A 273 -17.59 5.92 3.84
CA ILE A 273 -18.08 4.63 3.37
C ILE A 273 -17.41 3.48 4.14
N SER A 274 -16.10 3.52 4.31
CA SER A 274 -15.36 2.51 5.07
C SER A 274 -15.81 2.42 6.54
N HIS A 275 -16.23 3.53 7.15
CA HIS A 275 -16.77 3.55 8.53
C HIS A 275 -18.20 3.02 8.63
N ILE A 276 -19.04 3.27 7.61
CA ILE A 276 -20.44 2.81 7.58
C ILE A 276 -20.51 1.29 7.34
N LEU A 277 -19.55 0.73 6.63
CA LEU A 277 -19.52 -0.69 6.26
C LEU A 277 -18.86 -1.62 7.30
N ARG A 278 -18.42 -1.08 8.45
CA ARG A 278 -17.92 -1.84 9.61
C ARG A 278 -18.99 -2.03 10.66
#